data_bf0e387339e5abb220be0a0e7e774123
#
_entry.id   bf0e387339e5abb220be0a0e7e774123
#
_cell.length_a   1.000
_cell.length_b   1.000
_cell.length_c   1.000
_cell.angle_alpha   90.00
_cell.angle_beta   90.00
_cell.angle_gamma   90.00
#
_symmetry.space_group_name_H-M   'P 1'
#
loop_
_entity.id
_entity.type
_entity.pdbx_description
1 polymer ?
#
loop_
_entity_poly.entity_id
_entity_poly.type
_entity_poly.pdbx_seq_one_letter_code
_entity_poly.pdbx_strand_id
1 'polypeptide(L)'
;MDDSDNKIPSFEDFTKNLETQNNDSTTPSIPENQEKNQEVPIQEVVEKFLKENNVRILFGTPCYGGMLHTGYYQSMIDLAINFTKLNIPFEIVNIGNESLITRARNGIVAKFLGNSVYTHLMFIDADITFSWVSVLRLILGNKELSGGVYPKKHLNWAKIIKCAQSNKEM
;
A
#
# COMPACT_ATOMS: atom_id res chain seq x y z
N MET A 1 37.80 11.68 10.81
CA MET A 1 36.42 12.19 10.66
C MET A 1 35.58 10.99 10.33
N ASP A 2 34.85 10.59 11.31
CA ASP A 2 34.16 9.29 11.39
C ASP A 2 32.82 9.41 10.69
N ASP A 3 32.62 8.60 9.65
CA ASP A 3 31.43 8.60 8.76
C ASP A 3 30.46 7.47 9.17
N SER A 4 30.30 7.33 10.48
CA SER A 4 29.37 6.38 11.09
C SER A 4 28.31 7.16 11.87
N ASP A 5 27.09 7.27 11.37
CA ASP A 5 25.85 7.42 12.09
C ASP A 5 24.77 8.24 11.35
N ASN A 6 24.43 7.79 10.14
CA ASN A 6 23.14 8.18 9.57
C ASN A 6 22.53 6.98 8.82
N LYS A 7 22.36 5.87 9.54
CA LYS A 7 21.69 4.70 9.00
C LYS A 7 20.21 5.00 8.97
N ILE A 8 19.66 5.18 7.77
CA ILE A 8 18.21 5.22 7.55
C ILE A 8 17.63 3.94 8.16
N PRO A 9 16.61 4.02 9.03
CA PRO A 9 15.97 2.86 9.63
C PRO A 9 15.58 1.86 8.53
N SER A 10 15.77 0.57 8.80
CA SER A 10 15.38 -0.44 7.82
C SER A 10 13.86 -0.41 7.62
N PHE A 11 13.42 -0.83 6.45
CA PHE A 11 12.00 -0.94 6.14
C PHE A 11 11.25 -1.82 7.15
N GLU A 12 11.91 -2.79 7.78
CA GLU A 12 11.35 -3.66 8.82
C GLU A 12 11.12 -2.91 10.14
N ASP A 13 12.00 -1.99 10.52
CA ASP A 13 11.85 -1.16 11.73
C ASP A 13 10.66 -0.19 11.57
N PHE A 14 10.49 0.34 10.35
CA PHE A 14 9.37 1.18 9.99
C PHE A 14 8.02 0.44 10.06
N THR A 15 7.98 -0.83 9.67
CA THR A 15 6.74 -1.61 9.64
C THR A 15 6.27 -2.01 11.04
N LYS A 16 7.19 -2.26 11.97
CA LYS A 16 6.86 -2.59 13.37
C LYS A 16 6.12 -1.45 14.07
N ASN A 17 6.52 -0.21 13.84
CA ASN A 17 5.91 0.96 14.47
C ASN A 17 4.49 1.26 13.97
N LEU A 18 4.15 0.86 12.74
CA LEU A 18 2.79 1.01 12.19
C LEU A 18 1.80 -0.06 12.69
N GLU A 19 2.29 -1.24 13.03
CA GLU A 19 1.46 -2.32 13.56
C GLU A 19 1.08 -2.11 15.03
N THR A 20 1.91 -1.42 15.80
CA THR A 20 1.66 -1.12 17.23
C THR A 20 0.54 -0.09 17.44
N GLN A 21 0.20 0.73 16.46
CA GLN A 21 -0.89 1.72 16.58
C GLN A 21 -2.30 1.15 16.38
N ASN A 22 -2.43 -0.11 15.96
CA ASN A 22 -3.73 -0.73 15.67
C ASN A 22 -4.19 -1.80 16.69
N ASN A 23 -3.42 -2.06 17.75
CA ASN A 23 -3.77 -3.07 18.75
C ASN A 23 -3.78 -2.50 20.16
N ASP A 24 -4.92 -1.94 20.55
CA ASP A 24 -5.25 -1.70 21.96
C ASP A 24 -6.05 -2.91 22.49
N SER A 25 -5.36 -3.92 22.98
CA SER A 25 -5.92 -4.92 23.91
C SER A 25 -4.80 -5.63 24.65
N THR A 26 -4.65 -5.25 25.92
CA THR A 26 -4.04 -5.93 27.09
C THR A 26 -3.42 -7.31 26.92
N THR A 27 -2.10 -7.44 27.21
CA THR A 27 -1.49 -8.54 28.00
C THR A 27 0.01 -8.31 28.32
N PRO A 28 0.65 -9.08 29.21
CA PRO A 28 1.50 -8.56 30.28
C PRO A 28 3.01 -8.46 29.99
N SER A 29 3.65 -7.63 30.81
CA SER A 29 5.05 -7.23 30.91
C SER A 29 6.12 -8.31 30.71
N ILE A 30 7.11 -8.05 29.80
CA ILE A 30 8.43 -8.65 29.73
C ILE A 30 9.47 -7.54 29.93
N PRO A 31 10.60 -7.74 30.65
CA PRO A 31 11.46 -6.68 31.14
C PRO A 31 12.26 -5.97 30.03
N GLU A 32 12.27 -4.65 30.13
CA GLU A 32 12.94 -3.71 29.25
C GLU A 32 14.47 -3.82 29.32
N ASN A 33 15.08 -4.04 28.17
CA ASN A 33 16.42 -3.54 27.89
C ASN A 33 16.28 -2.27 27.04
N GLN A 34 16.49 -1.12 27.66
CA GLN A 34 16.36 0.18 27.04
C GLN A 34 17.59 0.50 26.17
N GLU A 35 17.54 0.14 24.90
CA GLU A 35 18.24 0.93 23.88
C GLU A 35 17.25 1.99 23.38
N LYS A 36 17.53 3.25 23.69
CA LYS A 36 16.79 4.41 23.18
C LYS A 36 17.04 4.55 21.69
N ASN A 37 16.36 3.76 20.86
CA ASN A 37 16.17 4.09 19.47
C ASN A 37 15.25 5.31 19.43
N GLN A 38 15.77 6.48 19.05
CA GLN A 38 14.95 7.65 18.75
C GLN A 38 14.10 7.28 17.53
N GLU A 39 12.81 6.99 17.76
CA GLU A 39 11.84 6.74 16.69
C GLU A 39 11.70 8.01 15.85
N VAL A 40 12.21 7.98 14.64
CA VAL A 40 12.04 9.08 13.69
C VAL A 40 10.57 9.10 13.25
N PRO A 41 9.86 10.23 13.38
CA PRO A 41 8.46 10.31 12.99
C PRO A 41 8.28 9.93 11.52
N ILE A 42 7.25 9.13 11.22
CA ILE A 42 6.92 8.70 9.85
C ILE A 42 6.90 9.87 8.86
N GLN A 43 6.46 11.03 9.33
CA GLN A 43 6.36 12.23 8.53
C GLN A 43 7.73 12.71 8.04
N GLU A 44 8.75 12.69 8.89
CA GLU A 44 10.11 13.06 8.51
C GLU A 44 10.71 12.12 7.47
N VAL A 45 10.48 10.81 7.64
CA VAL A 45 10.94 9.78 6.68
C VAL A 45 10.30 10.00 5.32
N VAL A 46 8.98 10.23 5.29
CA VAL A 46 8.24 10.49 4.06
C VAL A 46 8.70 11.79 3.42
N GLU A 47 8.81 12.89 4.17
CA GLU A 47 9.25 14.17 3.65
C GLU A 47 10.64 14.12 3.05
N LYS A 48 11.58 13.44 3.71
CA LYS A 48 12.92 13.21 3.18
C LYS A 48 12.87 12.44 1.86
N PHE A 49 12.15 11.34 1.83
CA PHE A 49 11.99 10.51 0.63
C PHE A 49 11.37 11.29 -0.54
N LEU A 50 10.32 12.08 -0.29
CA LEU A 50 9.67 12.89 -1.31
C LEU A 50 10.60 13.94 -1.90
N LYS A 51 11.41 14.61 -1.07
CA LYS A 51 12.40 15.61 -1.51
C LYS A 51 13.50 15.00 -2.37
N GLU A 52 14.00 13.84 -1.97
CA GLU A 52 15.09 13.15 -2.68
C GLU A 52 14.65 12.57 -4.03
N ASN A 53 13.41 12.10 -4.15
CA ASN A 53 12.92 11.36 -5.31
C ASN A 53 11.89 12.11 -6.16
N ASN A 54 11.52 13.34 -5.78
CA ASN A 54 10.50 14.15 -6.48
C ASN A 54 9.23 13.37 -6.80
N VAL A 55 8.72 12.60 -5.85
CA VAL A 55 7.64 11.63 -6.04
C VAL A 55 6.33 12.31 -6.42
N ARG A 56 5.70 11.85 -7.51
CA ARG A 56 4.31 12.14 -7.86
C ARG A 56 3.65 10.90 -8.46
N ILE A 57 2.55 10.48 -7.87
CA ILE A 57 1.95 9.17 -8.14
C ILE A 57 0.69 9.31 -8.97
N LEU A 58 0.56 8.51 -10.02
CA LEU A 58 -0.69 8.31 -10.74
C LEU A 58 -1.29 6.96 -10.32
N PHE A 59 -2.45 6.98 -9.65
CA PHE A 59 -3.25 5.78 -9.39
C PHE A 59 -4.18 5.53 -10.57
N GLY A 60 -4.10 4.35 -11.16
CA GLY A 60 -4.89 3.97 -12.31
C GLY A 60 -5.82 2.79 -12.02
N THR A 61 -7.13 2.97 -12.23
CA THR A 61 -8.11 1.94 -11.95
C THR A 61 -9.02 1.70 -13.16
N PRO A 62 -8.91 0.54 -13.82
CA PRO A 62 -9.91 0.12 -14.79
C PRO A 62 -11.24 -0.21 -14.09
N CYS A 63 -12.34 0.42 -14.51
CA CYS A 63 -13.67 0.28 -13.92
C CYS A 63 -14.66 -0.22 -14.96
N TYR A 64 -14.80 -1.53 -15.12
CA TYR A 64 -15.81 -2.09 -16.02
C TYR A 64 -17.21 -1.67 -15.59
N GLY A 65 -18.03 -1.19 -16.54
CA GLY A 65 -19.38 -0.69 -16.26
C GLY A 65 -19.45 0.56 -15.37
N GLY A 66 -18.32 1.23 -15.11
CA GLY A 66 -18.24 2.40 -14.22
C GLY A 66 -18.46 2.08 -12.74
N MET A 67 -18.37 0.81 -12.34
CA MET A 67 -18.63 0.36 -10.98
C MET A 67 -17.34 0.20 -10.16
N LEU A 68 -17.44 0.54 -8.87
CA LEU A 68 -16.40 0.36 -7.87
C LEU A 68 -16.96 -0.46 -6.71
N HIS A 69 -16.18 -1.39 -6.17
CA HIS A 69 -16.55 -2.06 -4.92
C HIS A 69 -16.43 -1.10 -3.73
N THR A 70 -17.34 -1.24 -2.77
CA THR A 70 -17.34 -0.40 -1.55
C THR A 70 -16.01 -0.47 -0.80
N GLY A 71 -15.39 -1.65 -0.71
CA GLY A 71 -14.09 -1.81 -0.07
C GLY A 71 -12.97 -1.05 -0.78
N TYR A 72 -12.95 -1.06 -2.12
CA TYR A 72 -12.02 -0.24 -2.91
C TYR A 72 -12.26 1.26 -2.64
N TYR A 73 -13.53 1.70 -2.68
CA TYR A 73 -13.90 3.10 -2.45
C TYR A 73 -13.43 3.59 -1.08
N GLN A 74 -13.69 2.82 -0.01
CA GLN A 74 -13.23 3.15 1.34
C GLN A 74 -11.70 3.21 1.42
N SER A 75 -11.00 2.22 0.85
CA SER A 75 -9.53 2.20 0.82
C SER A 75 -8.95 3.41 0.10
N MET A 76 -9.57 3.87 -1.00
CA MET A 76 -9.12 5.05 -1.73
C MET A 76 -9.36 6.35 -0.95
N ILE A 77 -10.45 6.46 -0.21
CA ILE A 77 -10.71 7.60 0.67
C ILE A 77 -9.65 7.66 1.78
N ASP A 78 -9.41 6.53 2.46
CA ASP A 78 -8.41 6.46 3.52
C ASP A 78 -7.01 6.80 2.99
N LEU A 79 -6.66 6.30 1.81
CA LEU A 79 -5.43 6.65 1.14
C LEU A 79 -5.35 8.15 0.87
N ALA A 80 -6.39 8.72 0.27
CA ALA A 80 -6.40 10.14 -0.08
C ALA A 80 -6.25 11.05 1.15
N ILE A 81 -6.94 10.73 2.25
CA ILE A 81 -6.84 11.47 3.50
C ILE A 81 -5.41 11.41 4.06
N ASN A 82 -4.83 10.22 4.14
CA ASN A 82 -3.51 10.04 4.75
C ASN A 82 -2.39 10.57 3.85
N PHE A 83 -2.47 10.39 2.53
CA PHE A 83 -1.49 10.94 1.60
C PHE A 83 -1.51 12.47 1.58
N THR A 84 -2.71 13.08 1.70
CA THR A 84 -2.84 14.54 1.84
C THR A 84 -2.20 15.03 3.14
N LYS A 85 -2.42 14.35 4.27
CA LYS A 85 -1.79 14.68 5.55
C LYS A 85 -0.26 14.58 5.52
N LEU A 86 0.26 13.63 4.75
CA LEU A 86 1.70 13.41 4.58
C LEU A 86 2.31 14.24 3.43
N ASN A 87 1.52 15.13 2.80
CA ASN A 87 1.92 15.94 1.64
C ASN A 87 2.48 15.11 0.47
N ILE A 88 2.00 13.87 0.28
CA ILE A 88 2.38 13.01 -0.85
C ILE A 88 1.55 13.42 -2.08
N PRO A 89 2.16 13.90 -3.16
CA PRO A 89 1.42 14.30 -4.36
C PRO A 89 0.90 13.08 -5.12
N PHE A 90 -0.38 13.06 -5.44
CA PHE A 90 -0.99 11.99 -6.23
C PHE A 90 -2.14 12.49 -7.10
N GLU A 91 -2.50 11.69 -8.08
CA GLU A 91 -3.70 11.83 -8.91
C GLU A 91 -4.37 10.47 -9.07
N ILE A 92 -5.69 10.45 -9.16
CA ILE A 92 -6.49 9.24 -9.37
C ILE A 92 -7.16 9.30 -10.74
N VAL A 93 -7.01 8.24 -11.53
CA VAL A 93 -7.63 8.08 -12.84
C VAL A 93 -8.42 6.79 -12.87
N ASN A 94 -9.72 6.93 -13.09
CA ASN A 94 -10.61 5.80 -13.31
C ASN A 94 -11.02 5.78 -14.78
N ILE A 95 -10.85 4.64 -15.47
CA ILE A 95 -11.36 4.46 -16.83
C ILE A 95 -12.59 3.55 -16.76
N GLY A 96 -13.75 4.19 -16.93
CA GLY A 96 -15.04 3.51 -16.98
C GLY A 96 -15.42 3.06 -18.39
N ASN A 97 -16.38 2.13 -18.45
CA ASN A 97 -17.04 1.70 -19.71
C ASN A 97 -16.12 1.10 -20.79
N GLU A 98 -14.90 0.71 -20.44
CA GLU A 98 -14.01 0.00 -21.34
C GLU A 98 -14.10 -1.52 -21.08
N SER A 99 -14.57 -2.26 -22.09
CA SER A 99 -14.75 -3.71 -21.97
C SER A 99 -13.44 -4.51 -21.99
N LEU A 100 -12.40 -3.96 -22.60
CA LEU A 100 -11.07 -4.58 -22.67
C LEU A 100 -10.16 -3.96 -21.61
N ILE A 101 -9.88 -4.73 -20.56
CA ILE A 101 -9.00 -4.30 -19.45
C ILE A 101 -7.62 -3.86 -19.94
N THR A 102 -7.07 -4.52 -20.95
CA THR A 102 -5.79 -4.15 -21.56
C THR A 102 -5.83 -2.76 -22.20
N ARG A 103 -6.95 -2.40 -22.87
CA ARG A 103 -7.12 -1.09 -23.47
C ARG A 103 -7.27 -0.01 -22.41
N ALA A 104 -8.04 -0.27 -21.34
CA ALA A 104 -8.14 0.65 -20.20
C ALA A 104 -6.75 0.90 -19.58
N ARG A 105 -5.99 -0.16 -19.29
CA ARG A 105 -4.63 -0.02 -18.75
C ARG A 105 -3.69 0.74 -19.69
N ASN A 106 -3.74 0.46 -21.00
CA ASN A 106 -2.94 1.19 -21.97
C ASN A 106 -3.31 2.69 -22.01
N GLY A 107 -4.58 3.04 -21.86
CA GLY A 107 -5.01 4.43 -21.74
C GLY A 107 -4.43 5.14 -20.50
N ILE A 108 -4.38 4.45 -19.38
CA ILE A 108 -3.74 4.96 -18.15
C ILE A 108 -2.23 5.12 -18.35
N VAL A 109 -1.55 4.13 -18.97
CA VAL A 109 -0.13 4.21 -19.32
C VAL A 109 0.15 5.39 -20.26
N ALA A 110 -0.69 5.58 -21.26
CA ALA A 110 -0.55 6.71 -22.19
C ALA A 110 -0.66 8.06 -21.46
N LYS A 111 -1.58 8.20 -20.50
CA LYS A 111 -1.68 9.38 -19.65
C LYS A 111 -0.43 9.57 -18.80
N PHE A 112 0.09 8.50 -18.19
CA PHE A 112 1.30 8.53 -17.38
C PHE A 112 2.50 8.98 -18.20
N LEU A 113 2.73 8.37 -19.37
CA LEU A 113 3.87 8.69 -20.25
C LEU A 113 3.73 10.05 -20.93
N GLY A 114 2.50 10.49 -21.19
CA GLY A 114 2.22 11.79 -21.80
C GLY A 114 2.43 12.99 -20.87
N ASN A 115 2.73 12.77 -19.59
CA ASN A 115 2.95 13.85 -18.63
C ASN A 115 4.15 13.54 -17.74
N SER A 116 5.26 14.23 -17.98
CA SER A 116 6.53 14.07 -17.25
C SER A 116 6.47 14.44 -15.77
N VAL A 117 5.36 14.95 -15.29
CA VAL A 117 5.14 15.26 -13.87
C VAL A 117 5.05 13.99 -13.02
N TYR A 118 4.51 12.89 -13.56
CA TYR A 118 4.38 11.65 -12.81
C TYR A 118 5.69 10.86 -12.78
N THR A 119 6.01 10.34 -11.61
CA THR A 119 7.21 9.50 -11.39
C THR A 119 6.85 8.04 -11.13
N HIS A 120 5.65 7.79 -10.60
CA HIS A 120 5.18 6.47 -10.26
C HIS A 120 3.78 6.22 -10.84
N LEU A 121 3.58 5.05 -11.41
CA LEU A 121 2.28 4.55 -11.84
C LEU A 121 1.91 3.35 -10.97
N MET A 122 0.74 3.40 -10.33
CA MET A 122 0.21 2.28 -9.56
C MET A 122 -1.16 1.88 -10.09
N PHE A 123 -1.28 0.62 -10.49
CA PHE A 123 -2.57 0.03 -10.82
C PHE A 123 -3.20 -0.61 -9.58
N ILE A 124 -4.49 -0.31 -9.37
CA ILE A 124 -5.32 -0.96 -8.35
C ILE A 124 -6.63 -1.34 -9.01
N ASP A 125 -7.01 -2.62 -8.98
CA ASP A 125 -8.27 -3.07 -9.56
C ASP A 125 -9.46 -2.60 -8.71
N ALA A 126 -10.58 -2.29 -9.36
CA ALA A 126 -11.77 -1.66 -8.78
C ALA A 126 -12.47 -2.48 -7.67
N ASP A 127 -12.03 -3.70 -7.44
CA ASP A 127 -12.59 -4.67 -6.49
C ASP A 127 -11.61 -5.12 -5.41
N ILE A 128 -10.45 -4.46 -5.29
CA ILE A 128 -9.44 -4.74 -4.27
C ILE A 128 -9.61 -3.80 -3.08
N THR A 129 -9.73 -4.38 -1.89
CA THR A 129 -9.63 -3.66 -0.62
C THR A 129 -8.18 -3.68 -0.16
N PHE A 130 -7.62 -2.54 0.23
CA PHE A 130 -6.22 -2.40 0.60
C PHE A 130 -6.03 -1.37 1.71
N SER A 131 -4.89 -1.44 2.40
CA SER A 131 -4.47 -0.41 3.35
C SER A 131 -3.60 0.63 2.66
N TRP A 132 -3.82 1.91 2.96
CA TRP A 132 -2.95 3.00 2.49
C TRP A 132 -1.49 2.81 2.93
N VAL A 133 -1.27 2.18 4.09
CA VAL A 133 0.07 1.82 4.60
C VAL A 133 0.77 0.84 3.67
N SER A 134 0.06 -0.15 3.12
CA SER A 134 0.64 -1.10 2.16
C SER A 134 1.08 -0.39 0.88
N VAL A 135 0.31 0.59 0.42
CA VAL A 135 0.67 1.41 -0.74
C VAL A 135 1.91 2.25 -0.44
N LEU A 136 1.94 2.89 0.72
CA LEU A 136 3.10 3.68 1.15
C LEU A 136 4.38 2.82 1.24
N ARG A 137 4.28 1.60 1.77
CA ARG A 137 5.39 0.65 1.81
C ARG A 137 5.95 0.33 0.42
N LEU A 138 5.09 0.12 -0.56
CA LEU A 138 5.53 -0.14 -1.94
C LEU A 138 6.29 1.04 -2.54
N ILE A 139 5.85 2.26 -2.27
CA ILE A 139 6.47 3.49 -2.75
C ILE A 139 7.82 3.72 -2.08
N LEU A 140 7.86 3.64 -0.75
CA LEU A 140 9.11 3.82 0.03
C LEU A 140 10.15 2.74 -0.27
N GLY A 141 9.73 1.56 -0.73
CA GLY A 141 10.63 0.51 -1.19
C GLY A 141 11.48 0.91 -2.38
N ASN A 142 11.11 1.97 -3.09
CA ASN A 142 11.84 2.60 -4.21
C ASN A 142 12.41 1.58 -5.21
N LYS A 143 11.56 0.67 -5.69
CA LYS A 143 11.90 -0.34 -6.69
C LYS A 143 11.32 0.01 -8.04
N GLU A 144 12.02 -0.33 -9.11
CA GLU A 144 11.54 -0.15 -10.48
C GLU A 144 10.20 -0.84 -10.73
N LEU A 145 9.99 -2.00 -10.10
CA LEU A 145 8.74 -2.74 -10.12
C LEU A 145 8.46 -3.33 -8.74
N SER A 146 7.27 -3.07 -8.21
CA SER A 146 6.80 -3.63 -6.93
C SER A 146 5.31 -3.96 -7.02
N GLY A 147 4.86 -4.88 -6.17
CA GLY A 147 3.45 -5.26 -6.15
C GLY A 147 3.03 -5.88 -4.83
N GLY A 148 1.78 -5.63 -4.44
CA GLY A 148 1.14 -6.27 -3.30
C GLY A 148 0.61 -7.65 -3.67
N VAL A 149 0.75 -8.60 -2.76
CA VAL A 149 0.17 -9.94 -2.91
C VAL A 149 -1.22 -9.94 -2.28
N TYR A 150 -2.20 -10.44 -3.01
CA TYR A 150 -3.56 -10.64 -2.52
C TYR A 150 -4.11 -12.00 -2.98
N PRO A 151 -5.04 -12.63 -2.22
CA PRO A 151 -5.56 -13.94 -2.55
C PRO A 151 -6.42 -13.91 -3.81
N LYS A 152 -6.37 -14.99 -4.58
CA LYS A 152 -7.32 -15.19 -5.68
C LYS A 152 -8.74 -15.33 -5.13
N LYS A 153 -9.71 -14.75 -5.81
CA LYS A 153 -11.16 -14.92 -5.53
C LYS A 153 -11.62 -16.33 -5.96
N HIS A 154 -11.09 -17.34 -5.28
CA HIS A 154 -11.41 -18.74 -5.55
C HIS A 154 -11.56 -19.52 -4.25
N LEU A 155 -12.69 -20.24 -4.13
CA LEU A 155 -12.91 -21.15 -3.01
C LEU A 155 -12.28 -22.51 -3.34
N ASN A 156 -11.36 -22.93 -2.49
CA ASN A 156 -10.79 -24.26 -2.58
C ASN A 156 -11.72 -25.27 -1.88
N TRP A 157 -12.74 -25.72 -2.61
CA TRP A 157 -13.75 -26.66 -2.09
C TRP A 157 -13.16 -27.93 -1.51
N ALA A 158 -12.12 -28.49 -2.12
CA ALA A 158 -11.46 -29.71 -1.61
C ALA A 158 -10.86 -29.48 -0.22
N LYS A 159 -10.23 -28.32 0.00
CA LYS A 159 -9.67 -27.95 1.31
C LYS A 159 -10.78 -27.70 2.33
N ILE A 160 -11.86 -27.02 1.95
CA ILE A 160 -13.01 -26.75 2.82
C ILE A 160 -13.65 -28.05 3.28
N ILE A 161 -13.93 -28.98 2.35
CA ILE A 161 -14.52 -30.30 2.67
C ILE A 161 -13.61 -31.08 3.61
N LYS A 162 -12.30 -31.12 3.35
CA LYS A 162 -11.33 -31.82 4.20
C LYS A 162 -11.32 -31.25 5.63
N CYS A 163 -11.33 -29.92 5.77
CA CYS A 163 -11.38 -29.28 7.09
C CYS A 163 -12.72 -29.56 7.80
N ALA A 164 -13.83 -29.55 7.09
CA ALA A 164 -15.14 -29.84 7.68
C ALA A 164 -15.26 -31.32 8.14
N GLN A 165 -14.61 -32.25 7.44
CA GLN A 165 -14.56 -33.66 7.83
C GLN A 165 -13.69 -33.90 9.07
N SER A 166 -12.51 -33.24 9.15
CA SER A 166 -11.62 -33.38 10.30
C SER A 166 -12.19 -32.77 11.60
N ASN A 167 -13.07 -31.78 11.50
CA ASN A 167 -13.76 -31.21 12.67
C ASN A 167 -14.97 -32.02 13.15
N LYS A 168 -15.37 -33.08 12.44
CA LYS A 168 -16.46 -33.97 12.87
C LYS A 168 -15.98 -35.14 13.74
N GLU A 169 -14.66 -35.33 13.87
CA GLU A 169 -14.05 -36.38 14.69
C GLU A 169 -13.62 -35.89 16.08
N MET A 170 -14.03 -34.70 16.51
CA MET A 170 -13.96 -34.19 17.87
C MET A 170 -15.36 -34.07 18.46
#